data_d558469355361c74fd48cd9975ef5c69
#
_entry.id   d558469355361c74fd48cd9975ef5c69
#
_cell.length_a   1.000
_cell.length_b   1.000
_cell.length_c   1.000
_cell.angle_alpha   90.00
_cell.angle_beta   90.00
_cell.angle_gamma   90.00
#
_symmetry.space_group_name_H-M   'P 1'
#
loop_
_entity.id
_entity.type
_entity.pdbx_description
1 polymer ?
#
loop_
_entity_poly.entity_id
_entity_poly.type
_entity_poly.pdbx_seq_one_letter_code
_entity_poly.pdbx_strand_id
1 'polypeptide(L)'
;MQLYHFKSTVCAALLAAPTFALADEDADQMVQDALPVMHYTCASIAEEADGDEEFVVIVVRKMTALSLHNRQINIEDHAATDEEKAQLREAFIAALSEGCAADKNALLGGVVDNAVKSTLGL
;
A
#
# COMPACT_ATOMS: atom_id res chain seq x y z
N MET A 1 -43.58 30.19 -39.30
CA MET A 1 -43.00 28.86 -39.31
C MET A 1 -41.67 28.90 -38.63
N GLN A 2 -41.64 28.40 -37.44
CA GLN A 2 -40.46 28.46 -36.60
C GLN A 2 -39.80 27.12 -36.60
N LEU A 3 -38.58 27.08 -37.11
CA LEU A 3 -37.72 25.94 -37.02
C LEU A 3 -37.01 25.95 -35.68
N TYR A 4 -37.41 25.09 -34.82
CA TYR A 4 -36.73 24.88 -33.55
C TYR A 4 -35.47 24.04 -33.76
N HIS A 5 -34.33 24.67 -33.74
CA HIS A 5 -33.09 23.99 -33.62
C HIS A 5 -32.88 23.61 -32.16
N PHE A 6 -33.23 22.37 -31.85
CA PHE A 6 -32.78 21.73 -30.64
C PHE A 6 -31.31 21.38 -30.82
N LYS A 7 -30.45 22.26 -30.36
CA LYS A 7 -29.04 21.90 -30.19
C LYS A 7 -28.92 21.13 -28.89
N SER A 8 -28.92 19.83 -29.02
CA SER A 8 -28.53 18.92 -27.93
C SER A 8 -27.08 19.11 -27.60
N THR A 9 -26.82 19.89 -26.59
CA THR A 9 -25.49 19.95 -25.98
C THR A 9 -25.49 19.07 -24.75
N VAL A 10 -25.43 17.77 -24.98
CA VAL A 10 -25.28 16.78 -23.90
C VAL A 10 -24.23 15.79 -24.32
N CYS A 11 -22.97 16.12 -24.13
CA CYS A 11 -21.87 15.16 -24.26
C CYS A 11 -20.62 15.48 -23.45
N ALA A 12 -20.64 16.51 -22.58
CA ALA A 12 -19.40 16.88 -21.85
C ALA A 12 -19.25 16.22 -20.48
N ALA A 13 -20.28 15.54 -19.96
CA ALA A 13 -20.29 15.02 -18.59
C ALA A 13 -19.82 13.55 -18.46
N LEU A 14 -19.60 12.83 -19.56
CA LEU A 14 -19.31 11.39 -19.54
C LEU A 14 -17.83 11.04 -19.60
N LEU A 15 -16.94 12.01 -19.77
CA LEU A 15 -15.50 11.76 -19.91
C LEU A 15 -14.72 11.75 -18.58
N ALA A 16 -15.31 12.17 -17.48
CA ALA A 16 -14.68 12.20 -16.16
C ALA A 16 -14.85 10.88 -15.35
N ALA A 17 -15.86 10.06 -15.69
CA ALA A 17 -16.19 8.84 -14.96
C ALA A 17 -15.15 7.70 -15.10
N PRO A 18 -14.45 7.48 -16.25
CA PRO A 18 -13.51 6.37 -16.40
C PRO A 18 -12.25 6.49 -15.51
N THR A 19 -11.83 7.71 -15.19
CA THR A 19 -10.59 7.94 -14.41
C THR A 19 -10.75 7.58 -12.93
N PHE A 20 -11.92 7.81 -12.35
CA PHE A 20 -12.22 7.42 -10.98
C PHE A 20 -12.42 5.90 -10.82
N ALA A 21 -13.01 5.24 -11.80
CA ALA A 21 -13.21 3.80 -11.79
C ALA A 21 -11.88 3.02 -11.82
N LEU A 22 -10.86 3.51 -12.55
CA LEU A 22 -9.53 2.90 -12.60
C LEU A 22 -8.78 3.01 -11.27
N ALA A 23 -8.87 4.15 -10.58
CA ALA A 23 -8.25 4.34 -9.26
C ALA A 23 -8.90 3.45 -8.19
N ASP A 24 -10.24 3.27 -8.24
CA ASP A 24 -10.97 2.38 -7.34
C ASP A 24 -10.65 0.90 -7.62
N GLU A 25 -10.49 0.51 -8.89
CA GLU A 25 -10.08 -0.85 -9.28
C GLU A 25 -8.68 -1.19 -8.79
N ASP A 26 -7.72 -0.26 -8.88
CA ASP A 26 -6.36 -0.45 -8.39
C ASP A 26 -6.34 -0.58 -6.85
N ALA A 27 -7.13 0.22 -6.14
CA ALA A 27 -7.29 0.13 -4.70
C ALA A 27 -7.92 -1.20 -4.28
N ASP A 28 -8.97 -1.62 -4.95
CA ASP A 28 -9.64 -2.89 -4.69
C ASP A 28 -8.71 -4.08 -4.96
N GLN A 29 -7.93 -4.04 -6.03
CA GLN A 29 -6.95 -5.07 -6.35
C GLN A 29 -5.88 -5.17 -5.27
N MET A 30 -5.37 -4.04 -4.79
CA MET A 30 -4.38 -3.99 -3.72
C MET A 30 -4.91 -4.60 -2.41
N VAL A 31 -6.16 -4.31 -2.07
CA VAL A 31 -6.83 -4.92 -0.91
C VAL A 31 -6.99 -6.42 -1.10
N GLN A 32 -7.46 -6.86 -2.26
CA GLN A 32 -7.62 -8.29 -2.57
C GLN A 32 -6.29 -9.05 -2.51
N ASP A 33 -5.21 -8.45 -2.98
CA ASP A 33 -3.87 -9.06 -2.93
C ASP A 33 -3.34 -9.16 -1.49
N ALA A 34 -3.73 -8.24 -0.62
CA ALA A 34 -3.32 -8.24 0.79
C ALA A 34 -4.17 -9.15 1.67
N LEU A 35 -5.47 -9.32 1.37
CA LEU A 35 -6.39 -10.11 2.21
C LEU A 35 -5.88 -11.50 2.57
N PRO A 36 -5.32 -12.31 1.65
CA PRO A 36 -4.83 -13.65 1.99
C PRO A 36 -3.69 -13.66 3.00
N VAL A 37 -2.99 -12.56 3.16
CA VAL A 37 -1.81 -12.45 4.04
C VAL A 37 -2.04 -11.62 5.29
N MET A 38 -3.21 -10.99 5.42
CA MET A 38 -3.54 -10.10 6.55
C MET A 38 -3.67 -10.83 7.90
N HIS A 39 -3.83 -12.14 7.91
CA HIS A 39 -3.96 -12.95 9.11
C HIS A 39 -2.62 -13.26 9.78
N TYR A 40 -1.50 -13.05 9.09
CA TYR A 40 -0.20 -13.38 9.66
C TYR A 40 0.15 -12.50 10.86
N THR A 41 0.68 -13.16 11.90
CA THR A 41 1.43 -12.52 12.98
C THR A 41 2.93 -12.55 12.65
N CYS A 42 3.74 -11.83 13.42
CA CYS A 42 5.19 -11.95 13.30
C CYS A 42 5.69 -13.40 13.46
N ALA A 43 5.13 -14.13 14.43
CA ALA A 43 5.50 -15.54 14.65
C ALA A 43 5.00 -16.45 13.52
N SER A 44 3.73 -16.30 13.09
CA SER A 44 3.15 -17.20 12.10
C SER A 44 3.76 -17.04 10.71
N ILE A 45 4.16 -15.83 10.31
CA ILE A 45 4.85 -15.64 9.03
C ILE A 45 6.21 -16.33 9.01
N ALA A 46 6.93 -16.30 10.11
CA ALA A 46 8.21 -17.00 10.23
C ALA A 46 8.05 -18.52 10.14
N GLU A 47 7.02 -19.07 10.77
CA GLU A 47 6.68 -20.49 10.69
C GLU A 47 6.27 -20.92 9.28
N GLU A 48 5.38 -20.16 8.64
CA GLU A 48 4.92 -20.44 7.28
C GLU A 48 6.04 -20.34 6.25
N ALA A 49 6.94 -19.38 6.42
CA ALA A 49 8.09 -19.19 5.53
C ALA A 49 9.09 -20.34 5.60
N ASP A 50 9.25 -20.98 6.77
CA ASP A 50 10.16 -22.09 6.98
C ASP A 50 11.55 -21.88 6.35
N GLY A 51 12.13 -20.69 6.57
CA GLY A 51 13.43 -20.30 6.02
C GLY A 51 13.38 -19.63 4.64
N ASP A 52 12.21 -19.52 4.01
CA ASP A 52 12.03 -18.79 2.75
C ASP A 52 11.90 -17.28 2.99
N GLU A 53 13.02 -16.59 2.96
CA GLU A 53 13.05 -15.14 3.16
C GLU A 53 12.32 -14.38 2.05
N GLU A 54 12.32 -14.88 0.82
CA GLU A 54 11.61 -14.25 -0.30
C GLU A 54 10.11 -14.22 -0.08
N PHE A 55 9.55 -15.30 0.46
CA PHE A 55 8.13 -15.32 0.84
C PHE A 55 7.79 -14.21 1.85
N VAL A 56 8.60 -14.03 2.89
CA VAL A 56 8.41 -12.96 3.87
C VAL A 56 8.47 -11.58 3.22
N VAL A 57 9.45 -11.36 2.34
CA VAL A 57 9.60 -10.10 1.61
C VAL A 57 8.39 -9.79 0.75
N ILE A 58 7.84 -10.77 0.04
CA ILE A 58 6.64 -10.61 -0.79
C ILE A 58 5.45 -10.19 0.08
N VAL A 59 5.23 -10.86 1.21
CA VAL A 59 4.13 -10.54 2.13
C VAL A 59 4.28 -9.13 2.70
N VAL A 60 5.46 -8.78 3.19
CA VAL A 60 5.74 -7.44 3.74
C VAL A 60 5.58 -6.35 2.69
N ARG A 61 5.98 -6.60 1.44
CA ARG A 61 5.77 -5.64 0.33
C ARG A 61 4.29 -5.37 0.09
N LYS A 62 3.44 -6.39 0.08
CA LYS A 62 1.99 -6.22 -0.09
C LYS A 62 1.40 -5.36 1.02
N MET A 63 1.77 -5.63 2.26
CA MET A 63 1.31 -4.86 3.42
C MET A 63 1.83 -3.42 3.39
N THR A 64 3.08 -3.22 3.01
CA THR A 64 3.68 -1.89 2.88
C THR A 64 3.00 -1.07 1.79
N ALA A 65 2.76 -1.68 0.63
CA ALA A 65 2.04 -1.02 -0.47
C ALA A 65 0.64 -0.56 -0.04
N LEU A 66 -0.09 -1.42 0.69
CA LEU A 66 -1.41 -1.09 1.22
C LEU A 66 -1.34 0.06 2.24
N SER A 67 -0.36 0.03 3.15
CA SER A 67 -0.16 1.10 4.14
C SER A 67 0.12 2.45 3.48
N LEU A 68 1.03 2.49 2.50
CA LEU A 68 1.35 3.69 1.75
C LEU A 68 0.15 4.22 0.98
N HIS A 69 -0.59 3.33 0.32
CA HIS A 69 -1.79 3.69 -0.43
C HIS A 69 -2.87 4.29 0.48
N ASN A 70 -3.19 3.63 1.59
CA ASN A 70 -4.20 4.11 2.54
C ASN A 70 -3.86 5.47 3.15
N ARG A 71 -2.57 5.76 3.26
CA ARG A 71 -2.08 7.04 3.79
C ARG A 71 -1.83 8.08 2.70
N GLN A 72 -2.04 7.73 1.43
CA GLN A 72 -1.76 8.59 0.27
C GLN A 72 -0.30 9.08 0.26
N ILE A 73 0.63 8.20 0.60
CA ILE A 73 2.05 8.50 0.66
C ILE A 73 2.72 8.10 -0.65
N ASN A 74 3.45 9.03 -1.23
CA ASN A 74 4.38 8.78 -2.33
C ASN A 74 5.81 8.77 -1.77
N ILE A 75 6.50 7.65 -1.91
CA ILE A 75 7.89 7.50 -1.43
C ILE A 75 8.84 8.51 -2.07
N GLU A 76 8.60 8.89 -3.32
CA GLU A 76 9.43 9.90 -4.01
C GLU A 76 9.44 11.25 -3.31
N ASP A 77 8.40 11.57 -2.52
CA ASP A 77 8.35 12.80 -1.73
C ASP A 77 9.24 12.75 -0.48
N HIS A 78 9.64 11.55 -0.07
CA HIS A 78 10.46 11.29 1.12
C HIS A 78 11.90 10.91 0.79
N ALA A 79 12.15 10.39 -0.41
CA ALA A 79 13.46 9.96 -0.86
C ALA A 79 13.56 10.12 -2.39
N ALA A 80 14.37 11.06 -2.84
CA ALA A 80 14.52 11.37 -4.26
C ALA A 80 15.64 10.56 -4.92
N THR A 81 16.65 10.15 -4.16
CA THR A 81 17.81 9.41 -4.66
C THR A 81 17.75 7.93 -4.25
N ASP A 82 18.47 7.08 -4.98
CA ASP A 82 18.59 5.67 -4.65
C ASP A 82 19.25 5.44 -3.29
N GLU A 83 20.19 6.31 -2.92
CA GLU A 83 20.84 6.28 -1.60
C GLU A 83 19.86 6.59 -0.47
N GLU A 84 19.05 7.64 -0.63
CA GLU A 84 17.99 8.00 0.33
C GLU A 84 16.95 6.88 0.46
N LYS A 85 16.55 6.26 -0.66
CA LYS A 85 15.64 5.10 -0.66
C LYS A 85 16.25 3.90 0.08
N ALA A 86 17.54 3.66 -0.07
CA ALA A 86 18.24 2.60 0.65
C ALA A 86 18.26 2.86 2.16
N GLN A 87 18.47 4.11 2.58
CA GLN A 87 18.43 4.51 3.99
C GLN A 87 17.03 4.33 4.59
N LEU A 88 15.98 4.70 3.86
CA LEU A 88 14.60 4.45 4.29
C LEU A 88 14.31 2.95 4.43
N ARG A 89 14.81 2.15 3.52
CA ARG A 89 14.64 0.69 3.58
C ARG A 89 15.32 0.10 4.82
N GLU A 90 16.54 0.50 5.13
CA GLU A 90 17.25 0.05 6.33
C GLU A 90 16.51 0.45 7.61
N ALA A 91 16.05 1.69 7.69
CA ALA A 91 15.27 2.19 8.81
C ALA A 91 13.95 1.43 8.98
N PHE A 92 13.27 1.14 7.87
CA PHE A 92 12.03 0.35 7.86
C PHE A 92 12.26 -1.08 8.37
N ILE A 93 13.29 -1.76 7.88
CA ILE A 93 13.64 -3.12 8.33
C ILE A 93 13.96 -3.14 9.81
N ALA A 94 14.71 -2.17 10.31
CA ALA A 94 15.02 -2.05 11.74
C ALA A 94 13.75 -1.85 12.57
N ALA A 95 12.86 -0.95 12.16
CA ALA A 95 11.59 -0.70 12.85
C ALA A 95 10.67 -1.92 12.83
N LEU A 96 10.60 -2.64 11.72
CA LEU A 96 9.83 -3.87 11.58
C LEU A 96 10.37 -4.96 12.53
N SER A 97 11.68 -5.14 12.57
CA SER A 97 12.34 -6.11 13.44
C SER A 97 12.11 -5.79 14.93
N GLU A 98 12.21 -4.53 15.31
CA GLU A 98 11.90 -4.07 16.67
C GLU A 98 10.45 -4.34 17.04
N GLY A 99 9.52 -4.02 16.16
CA GLY A 99 8.08 -4.23 16.39
C GLY A 99 7.75 -5.71 16.59
N CYS A 100 8.31 -6.59 15.79
CA CYS A 100 8.11 -8.03 15.93
C CYS A 100 8.83 -8.59 17.18
N ALA A 101 9.98 -8.07 17.56
CA ALA A 101 10.66 -8.46 18.80
C ALA A 101 9.89 -8.05 20.05
N ALA A 102 9.20 -6.91 20.01
CA ALA A 102 8.39 -6.43 21.13
C ALA A 102 7.15 -7.28 21.37
N ASP A 103 6.50 -7.77 20.30
CA ASP A 103 5.34 -8.65 20.37
C ASP A 103 5.28 -9.59 19.16
N LYS A 104 5.67 -10.84 19.38
CA LYS A 104 5.65 -11.88 18.34
C LYS A 104 4.25 -12.25 17.88
N ASN A 105 3.25 -12.00 18.69
CA ASN A 105 1.85 -12.32 18.41
C ASN A 105 1.10 -11.15 17.79
N ALA A 106 1.75 -10.01 17.62
CA ALA A 106 1.16 -8.86 16.92
C ALA A 106 0.86 -9.22 15.46
N LEU A 107 -0.24 -8.69 14.93
CA LEU A 107 -0.53 -8.79 13.50
C LEU A 107 0.57 -8.09 12.70
N LEU A 108 1.14 -8.81 11.75
CA LEU A 108 2.25 -8.31 10.93
C LEU A 108 1.85 -7.02 10.17
N GLY A 109 0.61 -6.94 9.67
CA GLY A 109 0.11 -5.74 8.99
C GLY A 109 0.15 -4.49 9.87
N GLY A 110 -0.19 -4.62 11.15
CA GLY A 110 -0.09 -3.52 12.12
C GLY A 110 1.35 -3.12 12.42
N VAL A 111 2.24 -4.11 12.54
CA VAL A 111 3.68 -3.85 12.73
C VAL A 111 4.28 -3.16 11.51
N VAL A 112 3.91 -3.59 10.31
CA VAL A 112 4.33 -2.95 9.04
C VAL A 112 3.84 -1.50 8.98
N ASP A 113 2.57 -1.25 9.29
CA ASP A 113 2.01 0.11 9.28
C ASP A 113 2.71 1.03 10.27
N ASN A 114 2.99 0.56 11.48
CA ASN A 114 3.75 1.30 12.47
C ASN A 114 5.21 1.55 12.02
N ALA A 115 5.83 0.59 11.35
CA ALA A 115 7.16 0.76 10.79
C ALA A 115 7.20 1.81 9.67
N VAL A 116 6.19 1.85 8.82
CA VAL A 116 6.03 2.91 7.81
C VAL A 116 5.94 4.28 8.47
N LYS A 117 5.09 4.42 9.47
CA LYS A 117 4.94 5.68 10.22
C LYS A 117 6.24 6.12 10.86
N SER A 118 6.89 5.23 11.57
CA SER A 118 8.16 5.50 12.26
C SER A 118 9.26 5.91 11.29
N THR A 119 9.39 5.20 10.17
CA THR A 119 10.40 5.46 9.15
C THR A 119 10.21 6.82 8.47
N LEU A 120 8.98 7.22 8.23
CA LEU A 120 8.64 8.47 7.55
C LEU A 120 8.37 9.64 8.50
N GLY A 121 8.47 9.44 9.81
CA GLY A 121 8.26 10.49 10.81
C GLY A 121 6.80 10.95 10.94
N LEU A 122 5.87 10.05 10.77
CA LEU A 122 4.43 10.33 10.83
C LEU A 122 3.83 10.08 12.21
#